data_df7dd91c81484521b7b19ca4940b38f9
#
_entry.id   df7dd91c81484521b7b19ca4940b38f9
#
_cell.length_a   1.000
_cell.length_b   1.000
_cell.length_c   1.000
_cell.angle_alpha   90.00
_cell.angle_beta   90.00
_cell.angle_gamma   90.00
#
_symmetry.space_group_name_H-M   'P 1'
#
loop_
_entity.id
_entity.type
_entity.pdbx_description
1 polymer ?
#
loop_
_entity_poly.entity_id
_entity_poly.type
_entity_poly.pdbx_seq_one_letter_code
_entity_poly.pdbx_strand_id
1 'polypeptide(L)'
;MGKRVVIALGGNALGNNLPEQMIAVKQTARAIVDLIEEGHEVIIAHGNGPQVGMINIAMTTLSREDHSHPIAPMSVCTAMSQGYIGIDLQNAIKYELYKRNMDVKVSTILSQVEVDPEDEAFKNPTKPIGRKSEAK
;
A
#
# COMPACT_ATOMS: atom_id res chain seq x y z
N MET A 1 -13.63 -20.01 18.88
CA MET A 1 -12.19 -19.77 19.08
C MET A 1 -11.66 -19.03 17.87
N GLY A 2 -11.15 -17.81 18.07
CA GLY A 2 -10.66 -16.95 16.99
C GLY A 2 -9.49 -17.58 16.23
N LYS A 3 -9.39 -17.25 14.95
CA LYS A 3 -8.29 -17.70 14.08
C LYS A 3 -7.42 -16.51 13.74
N ARG A 4 -6.17 -16.74 13.38
CA ARG A 4 -5.33 -15.73 12.71
C ARG A 4 -5.62 -15.75 11.22
N VAL A 5 -6.07 -14.63 10.69
CA VAL A 5 -6.49 -14.47 9.29
C VAL A 5 -5.55 -13.49 8.59
N VAL A 6 -5.00 -13.88 7.46
CA VAL A 6 -4.22 -13.00 6.59
C VAL A 6 -5.09 -12.59 5.41
N ILE A 7 -5.26 -11.29 5.22
CA ILE A 7 -6.02 -10.71 4.11
C ILE A 7 -5.04 -10.07 3.13
N ALA A 8 -5.07 -10.53 1.89
CA ALA A 8 -4.29 -9.93 0.80
C ALA A 8 -5.18 -8.98 -0.01
N LEU A 9 -4.89 -7.68 0.05
CA LEU A 9 -5.60 -6.65 -0.71
C LEU A 9 -4.90 -6.40 -2.04
N GLY A 10 -5.54 -6.79 -3.14
CA GLY A 10 -5.06 -6.48 -4.49
C GLY A 10 -5.35 -5.04 -4.91
N GLY A 11 -4.87 -4.66 -6.11
CA GLY A 11 -4.98 -3.28 -6.61
C GLY A 11 -6.40 -2.73 -6.65
N ASN A 12 -7.39 -3.55 -7.00
CA ASN A 12 -8.80 -3.14 -7.05
C ASN A 12 -9.40 -2.82 -5.66
N ALA A 13 -8.81 -3.34 -4.59
CA ALA A 13 -9.26 -3.09 -3.22
C ALA A 13 -8.80 -1.74 -2.66
N LEU A 14 -7.90 -1.05 -3.37
CA LEU A 14 -7.28 0.19 -2.92
C LEU A 14 -7.54 1.39 -3.85
N GLY A 15 -8.22 1.20 -5.00
CA GLY A 15 -8.42 2.24 -6.00
C GLY A 15 -7.13 2.64 -6.74
N ASN A 16 -7.29 3.50 -7.76
CA ASN A 16 -6.20 3.92 -8.64
C ASN A 16 -5.68 5.34 -8.34
N ASN A 17 -6.36 6.08 -7.51
CA ASN A 17 -6.03 7.46 -7.13
C ASN A 17 -6.51 7.75 -5.69
N LEU A 18 -6.11 8.91 -5.16
CA LEU A 18 -6.44 9.33 -3.79
C LEU A 18 -7.94 9.28 -3.45
N PRO A 19 -8.86 9.88 -4.24
CA PRO A 19 -10.28 9.83 -3.94
C PRO A 19 -10.86 8.42 -3.96
N GLU A 20 -10.48 7.60 -4.92
CA GLU A 20 -10.91 6.20 -5.01
C GLU A 20 -10.40 5.38 -3.83
N GLN A 21 -9.14 5.59 -3.42
CA GLN A 21 -8.56 4.91 -2.27
C GLN A 21 -9.33 5.23 -0.98
N MET A 22 -9.67 6.49 -0.76
CA MET A 22 -10.44 6.89 0.43
C MET A 22 -11.82 6.22 0.51
N ILE A 23 -12.43 5.93 -0.63
CA ILE A 23 -13.71 5.19 -0.69
C ILE A 23 -13.46 3.70 -0.47
N ALA A 24 -12.51 3.13 -1.17
CA ALA A 24 -12.20 1.71 -1.14
C ALA A 24 -11.77 1.23 0.26
N VAL A 25 -10.89 1.98 0.96
CA VAL A 25 -10.44 1.60 2.30
C VAL A 25 -11.58 1.62 3.33
N LYS A 26 -12.59 2.47 3.17
CA LYS A 26 -13.76 2.50 4.06
C LYS A 26 -14.63 1.25 3.89
N GLN A 27 -14.79 0.78 2.66
CA GLN A 27 -15.52 -0.46 2.37
C GLN A 27 -14.76 -1.68 2.90
N THR A 28 -13.46 -1.73 2.62
CA THR A 28 -12.55 -2.78 3.08
C THR A 28 -12.50 -2.84 4.62
N ALA A 29 -12.44 -1.69 5.29
CA ALA A 29 -12.40 -1.61 6.74
C ALA A 29 -13.62 -2.25 7.42
N ARG A 30 -14.81 -2.13 6.84
CA ARG A 30 -16.02 -2.76 7.38
C ARG A 30 -15.89 -4.28 7.42
N ALA A 31 -15.49 -4.88 6.30
CA ALA A 31 -15.32 -6.33 6.20
C ALA A 31 -14.18 -6.83 7.12
N ILE A 32 -13.11 -6.05 7.29
CA ILE A 32 -12.03 -6.36 8.22
C ILE A 32 -12.53 -6.35 9.67
N VAL A 33 -13.31 -5.34 10.03
CA VAL A 33 -13.83 -5.21 11.40
C VAL A 33 -14.89 -6.26 11.68
N ASP A 34 -15.65 -6.74 10.70
CA ASP A 34 -16.56 -7.88 10.87
C ASP A 34 -15.79 -9.12 11.37
N LEU A 35 -14.63 -9.43 10.76
CA LEU A 35 -13.78 -10.53 11.18
C LEU A 35 -13.19 -10.32 12.59
N ILE A 36 -12.82 -9.09 12.92
CA ILE A 36 -12.31 -8.75 14.26
C ILE A 36 -13.41 -8.93 15.31
N GLU A 37 -14.64 -8.52 15.00
CA GLU A 37 -15.81 -8.67 15.88
C GLU A 37 -16.17 -10.15 16.11
N GLU A 38 -15.93 -11.01 15.12
CA GLU A 38 -16.03 -12.46 15.25
C GLU A 38 -14.90 -13.09 16.11
N GLY A 39 -13.98 -12.28 16.61
CA GLY A 39 -12.88 -12.68 17.49
C GLY A 39 -11.64 -13.18 16.75
N HIS A 40 -11.46 -12.81 15.47
CA HIS A 40 -10.28 -13.16 14.70
C HIS A 40 -9.14 -12.15 14.88
N GLU A 41 -7.90 -12.64 14.85
CA GLU A 41 -6.69 -11.80 14.71
C GLU A 41 -6.43 -11.57 13.22
N VAL A 42 -6.42 -10.31 12.79
CA VAL A 42 -6.31 -9.99 11.37
C VAL A 42 -4.94 -9.37 11.05
N ILE A 43 -4.29 -9.91 10.04
CA ILE A 43 -3.08 -9.36 9.40
C ILE A 43 -3.45 -8.97 7.97
N ILE A 44 -3.07 -7.74 7.57
CA ILE A 44 -3.38 -7.24 6.24
C ILE A 44 -2.07 -7.06 5.47
N ALA A 45 -1.98 -7.68 4.31
CA ALA A 45 -0.96 -7.42 3.31
C ALA A 45 -1.62 -6.76 2.09
N HIS A 46 -0.94 -5.83 1.45
CA HIS A 46 -1.50 -5.11 0.30
C HIS A 46 -0.49 -4.91 -0.83
N GLY A 47 -1.01 -4.81 -2.05
CA GLY A 47 -0.24 -4.32 -3.19
C GLY A 47 -0.16 -2.79 -3.19
N ASN A 48 0.60 -2.22 -4.14
CA ASN A 48 0.84 -0.77 -4.21
C ASN A 48 1.02 -0.23 -5.65
N GLY A 49 0.73 -1.02 -6.67
CA GLY A 49 1.07 -0.69 -8.06
C GLY A 49 0.70 0.74 -8.50
N PRO A 50 -0.57 1.17 -8.41
CA PRO A 50 -0.96 2.53 -8.77
C PRO A 50 -0.28 3.60 -7.90
N GLN A 51 -0.17 3.35 -6.60
CA GLN A 51 0.35 4.31 -5.62
C GLN A 51 1.86 4.52 -5.78
N VAL A 52 2.65 3.45 -5.92
CA VAL A 52 4.09 3.57 -6.13
C VAL A 52 4.40 4.20 -7.50
N GLY A 53 3.59 3.90 -8.52
CA GLY A 53 3.72 4.52 -9.83
C GLY A 53 3.50 6.03 -9.79
N MET A 54 2.46 6.49 -9.11
CA MET A 54 2.18 7.91 -8.89
C MET A 54 3.33 8.61 -8.16
N ILE A 55 3.82 8.03 -7.06
CA ILE A 55 4.92 8.57 -6.28
C ILE A 55 6.19 8.65 -7.12
N ASN A 56 6.52 7.61 -7.88
CA ASN A 56 7.70 7.59 -8.73
C ASN A 56 7.64 8.68 -9.81
N ILE A 57 6.49 8.88 -10.44
CA ILE A 57 6.29 9.96 -11.43
C ILE A 57 6.49 11.32 -10.76
N ALA A 58 5.90 11.55 -9.58
CA ALA A 58 6.02 12.80 -8.85
C ALA A 58 7.48 13.11 -8.49
N MET A 59 8.20 12.13 -7.93
CA MET A 59 9.61 12.29 -7.55
C MET A 59 10.53 12.50 -8.77
N THR A 60 10.25 11.80 -9.87
CA THR A 60 11.01 11.99 -11.13
C THR A 60 10.74 13.34 -11.74
N THR A 61 9.50 13.82 -11.71
CA THR A 61 9.15 15.15 -12.22
C THR A 61 9.83 16.25 -11.40
N LEU A 62 9.78 16.14 -10.07
CA LEU A 62 10.46 17.08 -9.18
C LEU A 62 11.97 17.17 -9.51
N SER A 63 12.64 16.03 -9.65
CA SER A 63 14.05 15.96 -9.97
C SER A 63 14.41 16.58 -11.34
N ARG A 64 13.48 16.55 -12.29
CA ARG A 64 13.68 17.18 -13.61
C ARG A 64 13.52 18.71 -13.57
N GLU A 65 12.59 19.19 -12.77
CA GLU A 65 12.30 20.62 -12.61
C GLU A 65 13.29 21.30 -11.64
N ASP A 66 13.73 20.58 -10.64
CA ASP A 66 14.68 21.06 -9.63
C ASP A 66 15.78 20.02 -9.37
N HIS A 67 16.94 20.25 -9.96
CA HIS A 67 18.09 19.34 -9.86
C HIS A 67 18.73 19.28 -8.46
N SER A 68 18.30 20.10 -7.50
CA SER A 68 18.68 19.95 -6.09
C SER A 68 18.04 18.72 -5.45
N HIS A 69 17.01 18.16 -6.09
CA HIS A 69 16.30 16.96 -5.64
C HIS A 69 16.68 15.75 -6.51
N PRO A 70 17.53 14.83 -6.04
CA PRO A 70 17.89 13.64 -6.80
C PRO A 70 16.69 12.73 -7.01
N ILE A 71 16.72 11.91 -8.06
CA ILE A 71 15.68 10.90 -8.34
C ILE A 71 15.62 9.92 -7.17
N ALA A 72 14.42 9.74 -6.60
CA ALA A 72 14.19 8.77 -5.54
C ALA A 72 14.25 7.33 -6.10
N PRO A 73 15.03 6.44 -5.50
CA PRO A 73 15.02 5.03 -5.87
C PRO A 73 13.63 4.40 -5.72
N MET A 74 13.32 3.39 -6.52
CA MET A 74 12.02 2.69 -6.46
C MET A 74 11.75 2.08 -5.07
N SER A 75 12.77 1.64 -4.35
CA SER A 75 12.65 1.15 -2.96
C SER A 75 12.12 2.23 -2.02
N VAL A 76 12.57 3.48 -2.17
CA VAL A 76 12.08 4.63 -1.39
C VAL A 76 10.63 4.95 -1.77
N CYS A 77 10.29 4.98 -3.05
CA CYS A 77 8.91 5.17 -3.51
C CYS A 77 7.98 4.07 -2.98
N THR A 78 8.48 2.83 -2.90
CA THR A 78 7.75 1.70 -2.32
C THR A 78 7.50 1.91 -0.82
N ALA A 79 8.50 2.33 -0.06
CA ALA A 79 8.35 2.65 1.36
C ALA A 79 7.35 3.79 1.59
N MET A 80 7.40 4.84 0.77
CA MET A 80 6.41 5.93 0.79
C MET A 80 5.00 5.41 0.53
N SER A 81 4.83 4.48 -0.42
CA SER A 81 3.53 3.90 -0.73
C SER A 81 2.99 3.03 0.41
N GLN A 82 3.86 2.32 1.14
CA GLN A 82 3.46 1.56 2.33
C GLN A 82 2.92 2.50 3.42
N GLY A 83 3.60 3.60 3.68
CA GLY A 83 3.14 4.61 4.64
C GLY A 83 1.81 5.23 4.22
N TYR A 84 1.68 5.63 2.98
CA TYR A 84 0.48 6.24 2.42
C TYR A 84 -0.75 5.31 2.48
N ILE A 85 -0.63 4.08 1.97
CA ILE A 85 -1.71 3.10 2.01
C ILE A 85 -2.00 2.68 3.46
N GLY A 86 -0.95 2.44 4.23
CA GLY A 86 -1.04 1.97 5.61
C GLY A 86 -1.77 2.95 6.51
N ILE A 87 -1.51 4.26 6.41
CA ILE A 87 -2.21 5.27 7.23
C ILE A 87 -3.70 5.36 6.88
N ASP A 88 -4.05 5.26 5.59
CA ASP A 88 -5.44 5.31 5.16
C ASP A 88 -6.23 4.08 5.64
N LEU A 89 -5.66 2.88 5.50
CA LEU A 89 -6.25 1.64 6.03
C LEU A 89 -6.37 1.69 7.55
N GLN A 90 -5.31 2.08 8.25
CA GLN A 90 -5.31 2.18 9.70
C GLN A 90 -6.38 3.14 10.20
N ASN A 91 -6.51 4.31 9.59
CA ASN A 91 -7.52 5.30 9.97
C ASN A 91 -8.94 4.80 9.69
N ALA A 92 -9.18 4.16 8.54
CA ALA A 92 -10.48 3.62 8.19
C ALA A 92 -10.90 2.50 9.15
N ILE A 93 -9.98 1.58 9.48
CA ILE A 93 -10.24 0.48 10.42
C ILE A 93 -10.48 1.03 11.84
N LYS A 94 -9.64 1.95 12.32
CA LYS A 94 -9.82 2.58 13.65
C LYS A 94 -11.15 3.31 13.75
N TYR A 95 -11.56 4.01 12.70
CA TYR A 95 -12.86 4.68 12.66
C TYR A 95 -14.02 3.69 12.75
N GLU A 96 -13.96 2.58 12.02
CA GLU A 96 -15.00 1.56 12.06
C GLU A 96 -15.05 0.83 13.42
N LEU A 97 -13.89 0.52 14.02
CA LEU A 97 -13.79 -0.01 15.38
C LEU A 97 -14.41 0.94 16.40
N TYR A 98 -14.10 2.24 16.30
CA TYR A 98 -14.67 3.26 17.17
C TYR A 98 -16.20 3.30 17.09
N LYS A 99 -16.77 3.24 15.88
CA LYS A 99 -18.23 3.20 15.68
C LYS A 99 -18.91 2.01 16.33
N ARG A 100 -18.20 0.88 16.45
CA ARG A 100 -18.69 -0.35 17.06
C ARG A 100 -18.32 -0.47 18.54
N ASN A 101 -17.74 0.57 19.15
CA ASN A 101 -17.27 0.58 20.54
C ASN A 101 -16.26 -0.53 20.86
N MET A 102 -15.38 -0.86 19.91
CA MET A 102 -14.36 -1.90 20.04
C MET A 102 -12.99 -1.29 20.35
N ASP A 103 -12.37 -1.65 21.48
CA ASP A 103 -11.00 -1.20 21.84
C ASP A 103 -9.94 -2.18 21.29
N VAL A 104 -9.74 -2.16 19.99
CA VAL A 104 -8.71 -2.95 19.32
C VAL A 104 -7.64 -2.02 18.75
N LYS A 105 -6.38 -2.36 18.99
CA LYS A 105 -5.24 -1.57 18.48
C LYS A 105 -4.91 -1.97 17.05
N VAL A 106 -4.67 -0.97 16.21
CA VAL A 106 -4.28 -1.13 14.82
C VAL A 106 -2.96 -0.44 14.58
N SER A 107 -2.02 -1.11 13.96
CA SER A 107 -0.69 -0.59 13.64
C SER A 107 -0.33 -0.88 12.20
N THR A 108 0.37 0.05 11.55
CA THR A 108 0.98 -0.13 10.25
C THR A 108 2.46 -0.44 10.43
N ILE A 109 2.96 -1.43 9.72
CA ILE A 109 4.35 -1.86 9.74
C ILE A 109 4.94 -1.64 8.35
N LEU A 110 6.06 -0.93 8.26
CA LEU A 110 6.87 -0.90 7.05
C LEU A 110 7.67 -2.19 6.97
N SER A 111 7.59 -2.88 5.85
CA SER A 111 8.31 -4.14 5.63
C SER A 111 9.43 -3.97 4.61
N GLN A 112 10.52 -4.67 4.85
CA GLN A 112 11.60 -4.87 3.89
C GLN A 112 11.66 -6.35 3.56
N VAL A 113 11.95 -6.65 2.30
CA VAL A 113 12.09 -8.03 1.80
C VAL A 113 13.52 -8.21 1.30
N GLU A 114 14.21 -9.18 1.87
CA GLU A 114 15.50 -9.60 1.36
C GLU A 114 15.30 -10.36 0.05
N VAL A 115 16.11 -10.05 -0.94
CA VAL A 115 16.05 -10.67 -2.27
C VAL A 115 17.42 -11.21 -2.66
N ASP A 116 17.45 -12.24 -3.48
CA ASP A 116 18.69 -12.78 -4.05
C ASP A 116 19.25 -11.77 -5.07
N PRO A 117 20.47 -11.24 -4.89
CA PRO A 117 21.08 -10.31 -5.83
C PRO A 117 21.31 -10.90 -7.22
N GLU A 118 21.36 -12.25 -7.35
CA GLU A 118 21.52 -12.95 -8.62
C GLU A 118 20.19 -13.34 -9.27
N ASP A 119 19.05 -12.90 -8.70
CA ASP A 119 17.72 -13.19 -9.29
C ASP A 119 17.65 -12.70 -10.75
N GLU A 120 17.18 -13.57 -11.63
CA GLU A 120 17.08 -13.29 -13.07
C GLU A 120 16.19 -12.06 -13.38
N ALA A 121 15.27 -11.72 -12.49
CA ALA A 121 14.43 -10.54 -12.64
C ALA A 121 15.21 -9.21 -12.65
N PHE A 122 16.43 -9.17 -12.12
CA PHE A 122 17.29 -8.00 -12.24
C PHE A 122 17.88 -7.83 -13.66
N LYS A 123 18.07 -8.93 -14.38
CA LYS A 123 18.56 -8.94 -15.77
C LYS A 123 17.42 -8.79 -16.78
N ASN A 124 16.30 -9.47 -16.51
CA ASN A 124 15.13 -9.54 -17.38
C ASN A 124 13.85 -9.18 -16.62
N PRO A 125 13.61 -7.91 -16.28
CA PRO A 125 12.41 -7.48 -15.56
C PRO A 125 11.16 -7.71 -16.41
N THR A 126 10.17 -8.44 -15.87
CA THR A 126 8.97 -8.85 -16.61
C THR A 126 7.72 -8.09 -16.21
N LYS A 127 7.73 -7.39 -15.05
CA LYS A 127 6.55 -6.69 -14.53
C LYS A 127 6.75 -5.18 -14.57
N PRO A 128 6.15 -4.46 -15.53
CA PRO A 128 6.19 -3.00 -15.54
C PRO A 128 5.40 -2.43 -14.36
N ILE A 129 5.95 -1.40 -13.72
CA ILE A 129 5.30 -0.65 -12.64
C ILE A 129 5.07 0.78 -13.10
N GLY A 130 3.84 1.30 -12.94
CA GLY A 130 3.48 2.64 -13.36
C GLY A 130 3.08 2.74 -14.83
N ARG A 131 3.03 3.98 -15.36
CA ARG A 131 2.76 4.23 -16.78
C ARG A 131 3.94 3.78 -17.64
N LYS A 132 3.66 3.11 -18.75
CA LYS A 132 4.63 3.00 -19.84
C LYS A 132 4.93 4.41 -20.34
N SER A 133 6.14 4.91 -20.11
CA SER A 133 6.62 6.09 -20.83
C SER A 133 6.94 5.63 -22.24
N GLU A 134 6.28 6.20 -23.24
CA GLU A 134 6.81 6.12 -24.60
C GLU A 134 8.15 6.84 -24.59
N ALA A 135 9.21 6.09 -24.90
CA ALA A 135 10.52 6.69 -25.12
C ALA A 135 10.38 7.66 -26.31
N LYS A 136 10.57 8.96 -26.07
CA LYS A 136 10.80 9.94 -27.11
C LYS A 136 12.26 9.97 -27.45
#